data_5b9ce149a4905178c31eb706f063d57a
#
_entry.id   5b9ce149a4905178c31eb706f063d57a
#
_cell.length_a   1.000
_cell.length_b   1.000
_cell.length_c   1.000
_cell.angle_alpha   90.00
_cell.angle_beta   90.00
_cell.angle_gamma   90.00
#
_symmetry.space_group_name_H-M   'P 1'
#
loop_
_entity.id
_entity.type
_entity.pdbx_description
1 polymer ?
#
loop_
_entity_poly.entity_id
_entity_poly.type
_entity_poly.pdbx_seq_one_letter_code
_entity_poly.pdbx_strand_id
1 'polypeptide(L)'
;MRHNKDGDRNLFNLFGRFSLVLVISFGTLNAQGSFENFKRHQSRSFQKYKDEKDSIFKSYLMQEWKAFSAQEPTPMYEEPKPLRIDPAPFRTQKVVGPKISIKLPQAADDNDTSQKEQNLSKKIIVLNISQEKKKDVAFDFYGSFLSFNVSQEIKKADFYPPDQSGIVSFFNTAASNEYASLVSDIKKVSKDMNLNDWGVYLLVLKISNEIFKNEDNSKLFSWFLFNKLGYAVKIALANKHVILLHYSQKIIYDTPSYILGSKSYYAVSDYAKNIRRVFSYVKDYPGSSKPLDLLLHTLPKFKPDIRNKDLSFTQSDKNYILPVIYNKNLLDFMATYPQADYDTFFNAPLDEITYSALASSIKEMIGGKKASEAINFLLGLVQKSFKYEQDDKQFGREKVMFAQETLFFDRSDCEDRAILFSQLIKKILGINVIGVKYKDHMATALYIPMQGDSVKAYNKKFIIADPTYINASVGMSMPKYKFVRPQSYILVKID
;
A
#
# COMPACT_ATOMS: atom_id res chain seq x y z
N MET A 1 15.10 -61.47 35.01
CA MET A 1 14.74 -61.24 36.42
C MET A 1 13.74 -60.09 36.45
N ARG A 2 12.49 -60.40 36.52
CA ARG A 2 11.62 -60.39 37.77
C ARG A 2 11.55 -58.96 38.30
N HIS A 3 10.48 -58.27 38.46
CA HIS A 3 9.03 -58.51 38.61
C HIS A 3 8.44 -57.14 38.82
N ASN A 4 7.36 -56.74 38.13
CA ASN A 4 5.98 -56.79 38.60
C ASN A 4 5.67 -55.77 39.73
N LYS A 5 4.59 -55.07 39.78
CA LYS A 5 3.18 -55.14 39.33
C LYS A 5 2.49 -53.87 39.81
N ASP A 6 1.60 -53.37 39.04
CA ASP A 6 0.15 -53.30 39.25
C ASP A 6 -0.30 -52.50 40.49
N GLY A 7 -1.25 -51.69 40.41
CA GLY A 7 -2.62 -51.63 39.91
C GLY A 7 -3.26 -50.44 40.57
N ASP A 8 -4.12 -49.96 40.02
CA ASP A 8 -5.56 -50.13 39.77
C ASP A 8 -6.40 -48.98 40.38
N ARG A 9 -7.09 -48.32 39.48
CA ARG A 9 -8.56 -48.12 39.35
C ARG A 9 -9.36 -47.36 40.41
N ASN A 10 -9.99 -46.30 39.83
CA ASN A 10 -11.42 -45.98 39.90
C ASN A 10 -12.13 -45.76 41.25
N LEU A 11 -12.85 -44.68 41.41
CA LEU A 11 -14.34 -44.65 41.35
C LEU A 11 -14.93 -43.25 41.65
N PHE A 12 -15.73 -42.80 40.70
CA PHE A 12 -17.10 -42.26 40.76
C PHE A 12 -17.55 -41.24 41.81
N ASN A 13 -18.00 -40.10 41.23
CA ASN A 13 -19.28 -39.38 41.48
C ASN A 13 -19.86 -39.33 42.90
N LEU A 14 -20.17 -38.13 43.36
CA LEU A 14 -21.55 -37.77 43.68
C LEU A 14 -21.78 -36.24 43.86
N PHE A 15 -22.90 -35.84 43.40
CA PHE A 15 -23.58 -34.57 43.46
C PHE A 15 -23.54 -33.82 44.78
N GLY A 16 -23.44 -32.50 44.74
CA GLY A 16 -23.77 -31.61 45.83
C GLY A 16 -23.97 -30.17 45.36
N ARG A 17 -25.19 -29.83 44.93
CA ARG A 17 -25.62 -28.45 44.78
C ARG A 17 -25.59 -27.77 46.14
N PHE A 18 -24.74 -26.75 46.30
CA PHE A 18 -24.93 -25.77 47.37
C PHE A 18 -25.00 -24.39 46.74
N SER A 19 -26.18 -23.79 46.85
CA SER A 19 -26.42 -22.37 46.64
C SER A 19 -25.59 -21.58 47.62
N LEU A 20 -24.57 -20.86 47.16
CA LEU A 20 -23.88 -19.86 47.96
C LEU A 20 -24.37 -18.49 47.53
N VAL A 21 -25.27 -17.92 48.30
CA VAL A 21 -25.59 -16.50 48.27
C VAL A 21 -24.37 -15.82 48.90
N LEU A 22 -23.51 -15.26 48.06
CA LEU A 22 -22.36 -14.47 48.52
C LEU A 22 -22.78 -13.02 48.72
N VAL A 23 -22.68 -12.59 49.92
CA VAL A 23 -22.76 -11.18 50.34
C VAL A 23 -21.60 -10.42 49.67
N ILE A 24 -21.89 -9.68 48.62
CA ILE A 24 -20.95 -8.75 48.02
C ILE A 24 -21.11 -7.42 48.74
N SER A 25 -20.36 -7.24 49.79
CA SER A 25 -20.06 -5.94 50.34
C SER A 25 -18.67 -6.01 51.03
N PHE A 26 -17.84 -5.05 50.63
CA PHE A 26 -16.42 -4.81 51.08
C PHE A 26 -15.29 -5.58 50.34
N GLY A 27 -15.23 -5.45 49.00
CA GLY A 27 -14.04 -5.87 48.24
C GLY A 27 -13.62 -4.90 47.12
N THR A 28 -14.46 -3.94 46.78
CA THR A 28 -14.27 -3.12 45.55
C THR A 28 -13.28 -1.95 45.72
N LEU A 29 -13.09 -1.44 46.92
CA LEU A 29 -12.18 -0.31 47.18
C LEU A 29 -10.68 -0.68 47.13
N ASN A 30 -10.31 -1.90 47.53
CA ASN A 30 -8.92 -2.35 47.49
C ASN A 30 -8.46 -2.80 46.10
N ALA A 31 -9.35 -3.39 45.30
CA ALA A 31 -9.03 -3.83 43.93
C ALA A 31 -8.81 -2.62 42.98
N GLN A 32 -9.59 -1.56 43.15
CA GLN A 32 -9.47 -0.34 42.36
C GLN A 32 -8.17 0.42 42.70
N GLY A 33 -7.79 0.51 43.97
CA GLY A 33 -6.52 1.08 44.39
C GLY A 33 -5.30 0.28 43.91
N SER A 34 -5.38 -1.04 43.91
CA SER A 34 -4.35 -1.95 43.38
C SER A 34 -4.18 -1.80 41.87
N PHE A 35 -5.28 -1.71 41.12
CA PHE A 35 -5.26 -1.55 39.66
C PHE A 35 -4.73 -0.16 39.26
N GLU A 36 -5.13 0.91 39.95
CA GLU A 36 -4.59 2.26 39.71
C GLU A 36 -3.09 2.33 40.08
N ASN A 37 -2.66 1.69 41.15
CA ASN A 37 -1.24 1.62 41.50
C ASN A 37 -0.44 0.78 40.48
N PHE A 38 -0.98 -0.31 39.98
CA PHE A 38 -0.38 -1.08 38.87
C PHE A 38 -0.26 -0.24 37.59
N LYS A 39 -1.33 0.45 37.18
CA LYS A 39 -1.29 1.39 36.06
C LYS A 39 -0.23 2.48 36.24
N ARG A 40 -0.17 3.10 37.42
CA ARG A 40 0.84 4.14 37.70
C ARG A 40 2.25 3.57 37.65
N HIS A 41 2.47 2.37 38.18
CA HIS A 41 3.78 1.71 38.12
C HIS A 41 4.18 1.36 36.68
N GLN A 42 3.27 0.79 35.90
CA GLN A 42 3.50 0.55 34.46
C GLN A 42 3.77 1.84 33.71
N SER A 43 2.98 2.90 33.94
CA SER A 43 3.19 4.20 33.30
C SER A 43 4.54 4.81 33.65
N ARG A 44 4.96 4.73 34.92
CA ARG A 44 6.28 5.21 35.35
C ARG A 44 7.43 4.40 34.76
N SER A 45 7.30 3.07 34.72
CA SER A 45 8.31 2.19 34.11
C SER A 45 8.42 2.43 32.62
N PHE A 46 7.30 2.61 31.94
CA PHE A 46 7.26 2.96 30.51
C PHE A 46 7.86 4.34 30.24
N GLN A 47 7.55 5.34 31.06
CA GLN A 47 8.11 6.68 30.95
C GLN A 47 9.64 6.67 31.16
N LYS A 48 10.11 5.98 32.21
CA LYS A 48 11.56 5.81 32.45
C LYS A 48 12.28 5.15 31.27
N TYR A 49 11.72 4.08 30.72
CA TYR A 49 12.27 3.40 29.54
C TYR A 49 12.29 4.28 28.28
N LYS A 50 11.26 5.09 28.08
CA LYS A 50 11.17 6.09 27.02
C LYS A 50 12.24 7.15 27.16
N ASP A 51 12.36 7.75 28.37
CA ASP A 51 13.31 8.81 28.67
C ASP A 51 14.77 8.32 28.53
N GLU A 52 15.05 7.07 28.89
CA GLU A 52 16.35 6.43 28.71
C GLU A 52 16.72 6.29 27.22
N LYS A 53 15.80 5.82 26.39
CA LYS A 53 16.01 5.71 24.93
C LYS A 53 16.26 7.07 24.29
N ASP A 54 15.49 8.07 24.66
CA ASP A 54 15.62 9.43 24.15
C ASP A 54 16.95 10.06 24.56
N SER A 55 17.39 9.84 25.81
CA SER A 55 18.67 10.30 26.30
C SER A 55 19.86 9.65 25.58
N ILE A 56 19.81 8.32 25.42
CA ILE A 56 20.84 7.57 24.69
C ILE A 56 20.92 8.07 23.24
N PHE A 57 19.80 8.23 22.58
CA PHE A 57 19.78 8.68 21.18
C PHE A 57 20.22 10.14 21.03
N LYS A 58 19.81 11.03 21.93
CA LYS A 58 20.28 12.40 21.98
C LYS A 58 21.82 12.48 22.10
N SER A 59 22.39 11.70 23.03
CA SER A 59 23.84 11.64 23.21
C SER A 59 24.54 11.13 21.95
N TYR A 60 23.91 10.22 21.23
CA TYR A 60 24.41 9.72 19.96
C TYR A 60 24.32 10.77 18.84
N LEU A 61 23.23 11.52 18.73
CA LEU A 61 23.08 12.59 17.74
C LEU A 61 24.14 13.70 17.90
N MET A 62 24.71 13.87 19.09
CA MET A 62 25.79 14.83 19.36
C MET A 62 27.16 14.35 18.88
N GLN A 63 27.32 13.07 18.50
CA GLN A 63 28.57 12.54 17.95
C GLN A 63 28.80 13.04 16.52
N GLU A 64 30.03 12.90 16.02
CA GLU A 64 30.38 13.35 14.68
C GLU A 64 29.57 12.62 13.60
N TRP A 65 28.96 13.40 12.72
CA TRP A 65 28.26 12.91 11.54
C TRP A 65 29.23 12.70 10.39
N LYS A 66 28.91 11.77 9.51
CA LYS A 66 29.71 11.41 8.36
C LYS A 66 29.02 11.81 7.08
N ALA A 67 29.84 12.02 6.04
CA ALA A 67 29.35 12.25 4.70
C ALA A 67 29.00 10.92 4.02
N PHE A 68 27.86 10.90 3.32
CA PHE A 68 27.42 9.77 2.50
C PHE A 68 27.09 10.28 1.09
N SER A 69 27.54 9.53 0.09
CA SER A 69 27.21 9.81 -1.32
C SER A 69 25.91 9.10 -1.70
N ALA A 70 25.11 9.77 -2.53
CA ALA A 70 23.97 9.15 -3.14
C ALA A 70 24.39 8.00 -4.07
N GLN A 71 23.59 6.95 -4.08
CA GLN A 71 23.62 5.94 -5.14
C GLN A 71 22.84 6.47 -6.33
N GLU A 72 23.25 6.12 -7.54
CA GLU A 72 22.46 6.44 -8.73
C GLU A 72 21.07 5.81 -8.60
N PRO A 73 20.00 6.57 -8.85
CA PRO A 73 18.65 6.03 -8.81
C PRO A 73 18.51 4.85 -9.78
N THR A 74 17.89 3.77 -9.30
CA THR A 74 17.62 2.61 -10.15
C THR A 74 16.40 2.91 -11.03
N PRO A 75 16.51 2.88 -12.37
CA PRO A 75 15.37 3.11 -13.25
C PRO A 75 14.44 1.88 -13.28
N MET A 76 13.14 2.11 -13.53
CA MET A 76 12.16 1.01 -13.69
C MET A 76 12.47 0.15 -14.91
N TYR A 77 12.95 0.74 -15.99
CA TYR A 77 13.33 0.10 -17.24
C TYR A 77 14.79 0.34 -17.59
N GLU A 78 15.44 -0.65 -18.19
CA GLU A 78 16.84 -0.51 -18.68
C GLU A 78 16.91 0.20 -20.02
N GLU A 79 15.86 0.08 -20.85
CA GLU A 79 15.74 0.69 -22.17
C GLU A 79 14.41 1.46 -22.24
N PRO A 80 14.32 2.55 -23.03
CA PRO A 80 13.07 3.28 -23.20
C PRO A 80 11.95 2.39 -23.74
N LYS A 81 10.77 2.53 -23.17
CA LYS A 81 9.56 1.86 -23.66
C LYS A 81 9.25 2.23 -25.11
N PRO A 82 8.60 1.36 -25.91
CA PRO A 82 8.25 1.66 -27.29
C PRO A 82 7.40 2.93 -27.39
N LEU A 83 7.77 3.83 -28.32
CA LEU A 83 6.99 5.04 -28.60
C LEU A 83 5.68 4.75 -29.30
N ARG A 84 5.63 3.64 -30.03
CA ARG A 84 4.48 3.21 -30.82
C ARG A 84 4.40 1.70 -30.83
N ILE A 85 3.18 1.20 -30.75
CA ILE A 85 2.88 -0.23 -30.87
C ILE A 85 2.19 -0.47 -32.22
N ASP A 86 2.83 -1.23 -33.09
CA ASP A 86 2.22 -1.64 -34.35
C ASP A 86 1.20 -2.76 -34.10
N PRO A 87 -0.01 -2.70 -34.69
CA PRO A 87 -1.03 -3.72 -34.47
C PRO A 87 -0.61 -5.10 -34.99
N ALA A 88 -1.10 -6.13 -34.32
CA ALA A 88 -0.92 -7.50 -34.78
C ALA A 88 -1.65 -7.73 -36.12
N PRO A 89 -1.08 -8.57 -37.03
CA PRO A 89 -1.77 -8.98 -38.21
C PRO A 89 -3.04 -9.77 -37.84
N PHE A 90 -4.12 -9.58 -38.61
CA PHE A 90 -5.34 -10.33 -38.40
C PHE A 90 -5.08 -11.83 -38.56
N ARG A 91 -5.46 -12.63 -37.57
CA ARG A 91 -5.39 -14.09 -37.59
C ARG A 91 -6.65 -14.68 -37.00
N THR A 92 -7.30 -15.57 -37.73
CA THR A 92 -8.41 -16.36 -37.17
C THR A 92 -7.85 -17.37 -36.17
N GLN A 93 -8.29 -17.32 -34.94
CA GLN A 93 -7.92 -18.30 -33.92
C GLN A 93 -9.01 -19.36 -33.76
N LYS A 94 -8.59 -20.62 -33.56
CA LYS A 94 -9.52 -21.68 -33.17
C LYS A 94 -10.07 -21.40 -31.78
N VAL A 95 -11.39 -21.38 -31.67
CA VAL A 95 -12.07 -21.18 -30.37
C VAL A 95 -11.97 -22.48 -29.56
N VAL A 96 -11.39 -22.38 -28.36
CA VAL A 96 -11.09 -23.55 -27.51
C VAL A 96 -11.44 -23.29 -26.04
N GLY A 97 -11.55 -24.34 -25.26
CA GLY A 97 -11.81 -24.34 -23.83
C GLY A 97 -13.28 -24.50 -23.44
N PRO A 98 -13.56 -24.64 -22.14
CA PRO A 98 -14.92 -24.76 -21.64
C PRO A 98 -15.70 -23.44 -21.80
N LYS A 99 -17.02 -23.51 -21.71
CA LYS A 99 -17.87 -22.33 -21.59
C LYS A 99 -17.64 -21.67 -20.21
N ILE A 100 -17.53 -20.35 -20.22
CA ILE A 100 -17.32 -19.57 -18.99
C ILE A 100 -18.65 -19.43 -18.26
N SER A 101 -18.61 -19.71 -16.96
CA SER A 101 -19.64 -19.35 -15.99
C SER A 101 -19.03 -18.43 -14.94
N ILE A 102 -19.40 -17.17 -14.97
CA ILE A 102 -18.90 -16.18 -14.02
C ILE A 102 -19.80 -16.19 -12.79
N LYS A 103 -19.22 -16.54 -11.63
CA LYS A 103 -19.88 -16.32 -10.34
C LYS A 103 -19.67 -14.85 -9.97
N LEU A 104 -20.73 -14.05 -9.92
CA LEU A 104 -20.65 -12.74 -9.28
C LEU A 104 -20.48 -12.95 -7.77
N PRO A 105 -19.80 -12.02 -7.08
CA PRO A 105 -20.00 -11.90 -5.64
C PRO A 105 -21.52 -11.92 -5.40
N GLN A 106 -22.00 -12.76 -4.46
CA GLN A 106 -23.43 -12.76 -4.15
C GLN A 106 -23.81 -11.33 -3.76
N ALA A 107 -24.61 -10.66 -4.61
CA ALA A 107 -25.34 -9.50 -4.18
C ALA A 107 -26.15 -10.00 -3.00
N ALA A 108 -25.93 -9.42 -1.82
CA ALA A 108 -26.82 -9.66 -0.71
C ALA A 108 -28.23 -9.30 -1.21
N ASP A 109 -29.18 -10.21 -0.96
CA ASP A 109 -30.55 -10.21 -1.47
C ASP A 109 -31.13 -8.82 -1.83
N ASP A 110 -31.62 -8.70 -3.06
CA ASP A 110 -32.13 -7.46 -3.71
C ASP A 110 -33.32 -6.76 -2.99
N ASN A 111 -33.78 -7.27 -1.86
CA ASN A 111 -34.83 -6.64 -1.05
C ASN A 111 -34.32 -5.60 -0.04
N ASP A 112 -33.02 -5.30 -0.02
CA ASP A 112 -32.41 -4.39 0.96
C ASP A 112 -31.59 -3.24 0.35
N THR A 113 -31.72 -2.95 -0.97
CA THR A 113 -30.91 -1.92 -1.64
C THR A 113 -31.19 -0.52 -1.07
N SER A 114 -32.45 -0.20 -0.76
CA SER A 114 -32.80 1.09 -0.14
C SER A 114 -32.41 1.16 1.35
N GLN A 115 -32.39 0.04 2.06
CA GLN A 115 -31.91 -0.04 3.45
C GLN A 115 -30.38 -0.20 3.52
N LYS A 116 -29.71 -0.77 2.48
CA LYS A 116 -28.25 -0.87 2.44
C LYS A 116 -27.56 0.42 2.05
N GLU A 117 -28.13 1.24 1.17
CA GLU A 117 -27.61 2.60 0.96
C GLU A 117 -27.75 3.43 2.26
N GLN A 118 -28.84 3.29 2.99
CA GLN A 118 -28.98 3.90 4.33
C GLN A 118 -28.12 3.21 5.40
N ASN A 119 -27.86 1.90 5.32
CA ASN A 119 -27.02 1.17 6.27
C ASN A 119 -25.52 1.21 5.90
N LEU A 120 -25.12 1.32 4.61
CA LEU A 120 -23.77 1.72 4.25
C LEU A 120 -23.49 3.16 4.69
N SER A 121 -24.46 4.05 4.57
CA SER A 121 -24.38 5.41 5.15
C SER A 121 -24.34 5.41 6.68
N LYS A 122 -24.93 4.41 7.33
CA LYS A 122 -24.90 4.23 8.81
C LYS A 122 -23.73 3.39 9.32
N LYS A 123 -23.09 2.58 8.49
CA LYS A 123 -21.86 1.84 8.79
C LYS A 123 -20.59 2.57 8.33
N ILE A 124 -20.73 3.74 7.76
CA ILE A 124 -19.69 4.74 7.81
C ILE A 124 -19.46 4.96 9.30
N ILE A 125 -18.32 4.49 9.79
CA ILE A 125 -17.79 4.91 11.08
C ILE A 125 -17.63 6.43 10.94
N VAL A 126 -18.74 7.16 11.19
CA VAL A 126 -18.63 8.48 11.75
C VAL A 126 -17.87 8.18 13.03
N LEU A 127 -16.56 8.41 13.03
CA LEU A 127 -15.84 8.64 14.26
C LEU A 127 -16.63 9.80 14.88
N ASN A 128 -17.67 9.46 15.69
CA ASN A 128 -18.30 10.38 16.61
C ASN A 128 -17.18 10.80 17.55
N ILE A 129 -16.41 11.77 17.08
CA ILE A 129 -15.59 12.60 17.94
C ILE A 129 -16.62 13.34 18.75
N SER A 130 -16.94 12.76 19.93
CA SER A 130 -17.64 13.47 20.99
C SER A 130 -17.15 14.92 20.97
N GLN A 131 -18.04 15.86 21.20
CA GLN A 131 -17.77 17.31 21.33
C GLN A 131 -16.79 17.56 22.51
N GLU A 132 -15.60 16.99 22.46
CA GLU A 132 -14.53 17.21 23.40
C GLU A 132 -13.53 18.16 22.78
N LYS A 133 -13.33 19.29 23.48
CA LYS A 133 -12.28 20.31 23.30
C LYS A 133 -11.70 20.40 21.89
N LYS A 134 -11.90 21.55 21.24
CA LYS A 134 -11.31 21.89 19.94
C LYS A 134 -9.85 21.39 19.88
N LYS A 135 -9.60 20.30 19.17
CA LYS A 135 -8.27 19.75 19.00
C LYS A 135 -7.40 20.74 18.22
N ASP A 136 -6.11 20.80 18.57
CA ASP A 136 -5.20 21.85 18.11
C ASP A 136 -4.86 21.80 16.62
N VAL A 137 -4.89 20.62 16.03
CA VAL A 137 -4.53 20.35 14.62
C VAL A 137 -5.66 19.58 13.99
N ALA A 138 -6.24 20.12 12.93
CA ALA A 138 -7.35 19.49 12.22
C ALA A 138 -7.25 19.71 10.71
N PHE A 139 -7.53 18.68 9.93
CA PHE A 139 -7.44 18.71 8.48
C PHE A 139 -8.30 17.61 7.85
N ASP A 140 -8.55 17.75 6.56
CA ASP A 140 -9.09 16.67 5.72
C ASP A 140 -7.97 15.71 5.29
N PHE A 141 -8.25 14.41 5.42
CA PHE A 141 -7.38 13.34 4.94
C PHE A 141 -8.20 12.36 4.11
N TYR A 142 -8.16 12.54 2.81
CA TYR A 142 -8.95 11.77 1.83
C TYR A 142 -10.44 11.69 2.18
N GLY A 143 -11.05 12.86 2.38
CA GLY A 143 -12.47 13.05 2.69
C GLY A 143 -12.84 12.77 4.14
N SER A 144 -11.92 12.36 5.00
CA SER A 144 -12.12 12.14 6.43
C SER A 144 -11.54 13.29 7.23
N PHE A 145 -12.37 13.98 8.04
CA PHE A 145 -11.88 15.03 8.92
C PHE A 145 -11.19 14.42 10.13
N LEU A 146 -9.90 14.66 10.26
CA LEU A 146 -9.06 14.17 11.36
C LEU A 146 -8.65 15.34 12.24
N SER A 147 -8.47 15.07 13.55
CA SER A 147 -7.99 16.07 14.50
C SER A 147 -7.10 15.44 15.58
N PHE A 148 -6.06 16.16 15.97
CA PHE A 148 -5.04 15.71 16.92
C PHE A 148 -4.72 16.79 17.95
N ASN A 149 -4.33 16.39 19.15
CA ASN A 149 -3.76 17.27 20.14
C ASN A 149 -2.24 17.23 20.07
N VAL A 150 -1.61 18.39 20.13
CA VAL A 150 -0.15 18.52 20.13
C VAL A 150 0.25 19.50 21.22
N SER A 151 1.23 19.12 22.04
CA SER A 151 1.75 20.00 23.07
C SER A 151 2.19 21.35 22.50
N GLN A 152 1.82 22.43 23.18
CA GLN A 152 2.22 23.79 22.77
C GLN A 152 3.74 23.97 22.79
N GLU A 153 4.42 23.24 23.68
CA GLU A 153 5.88 23.27 23.76
C GLU A 153 6.55 22.58 22.57
N ILE A 154 5.96 21.49 22.06
CA ILE A 154 6.43 20.84 20.82
C ILE A 154 6.32 21.80 19.63
N LYS A 155 5.24 22.59 19.55
CA LYS A 155 5.04 23.56 18.46
C LYS A 155 6.07 24.68 18.43
N LYS A 156 6.81 24.89 19.52
CA LYS A 156 7.91 25.87 19.64
C LYS A 156 9.27 25.29 19.21
N ALA A 157 9.34 23.98 18.92
CA ALA A 157 10.58 23.38 18.45
C ALA A 157 11.01 24.03 17.12
N ASP A 158 12.29 24.39 17.02
CA ASP A 158 12.83 25.08 15.85
C ASP A 158 14.19 24.52 15.44
N PHE A 159 14.43 24.45 14.14
CA PHE A 159 15.71 24.06 13.57
C PHE A 159 16.67 25.23 13.52
N TYR A 160 17.20 25.58 14.68
CA TYR A 160 18.17 26.65 14.78
C TYR A 160 19.28 26.30 15.79
N PRO A 161 20.56 26.50 15.44
CA PRO A 161 21.09 26.88 14.11
C PRO A 161 20.85 25.76 13.07
N PRO A 162 20.93 26.06 11.75
CA PRO A 162 20.68 25.07 10.68
C PRO A 162 21.86 24.12 10.46
N ASP A 163 22.14 23.34 11.50
CA ASP A 163 23.20 22.35 11.60
C ASP A 163 22.82 21.19 12.56
N GLN A 164 23.78 20.35 12.88
CA GLN A 164 23.60 19.22 13.79
C GLN A 164 23.09 19.65 15.17
N SER A 165 23.54 20.77 15.70
CA SER A 165 23.13 21.22 17.02
C SER A 165 21.66 21.65 17.07
N GLY A 166 21.16 22.27 15.99
CA GLY A 166 19.74 22.59 15.83
C GLY A 166 18.86 21.34 15.77
N ILE A 167 19.33 20.27 15.11
CA ILE A 167 18.62 18.98 15.09
C ILE A 167 18.54 18.38 16.49
N VAL A 168 19.64 18.41 17.25
CA VAL A 168 19.69 17.93 18.65
C VAL A 168 18.74 18.73 19.53
N SER A 169 18.72 20.07 19.37
CA SER A 169 17.84 20.98 20.09
C SER A 169 16.37 20.67 19.80
N PHE A 170 16.02 20.54 18.50
CA PHE A 170 14.68 20.16 18.07
C PHE A 170 14.23 18.82 18.66
N PHE A 171 15.07 17.79 18.54
CA PHE A 171 14.80 16.47 19.10
C PHE A 171 14.58 16.54 20.61
N ASN A 172 15.43 17.26 21.33
CA ASN A 172 15.31 17.41 22.79
C ASN A 172 13.98 18.08 23.18
N THR A 173 13.58 19.15 22.49
CA THR A 173 12.32 19.84 22.72
C THR A 173 11.14 18.89 22.49
N ALA A 174 11.13 18.15 21.38
CA ALA A 174 10.07 17.20 21.09
C ALA A 174 10.03 16.03 22.09
N ALA A 175 11.19 15.48 22.47
CA ALA A 175 11.29 14.32 23.36
C ALA A 175 10.98 14.63 24.82
N SER A 176 11.27 15.87 25.29
CA SER A 176 11.01 16.28 26.67
C SER A 176 9.55 16.66 26.94
N ASN A 177 8.71 16.70 25.91
CA ASN A 177 7.32 17.11 26.02
C ASN A 177 6.34 15.95 25.75
N GLU A 178 5.03 16.19 26.01
CA GLU A 178 4.00 15.16 25.82
C GLU A 178 3.77 14.89 24.33
N TYR A 179 4.20 13.75 23.86
CA TYR A 179 3.99 13.26 22.50
C TYR A 179 3.34 11.87 22.43
N ALA A 180 3.22 11.17 23.56
CA ALA A 180 2.77 9.78 23.57
C ALA A 180 1.30 9.65 23.17
N SER A 181 0.45 10.60 23.53
CA SER A 181 -0.94 10.65 23.12
C SER A 181 -1.05 10.83 21.60
N LEU A 182 -0.27 11.74 21.00
CA LEU A 182 -0.24 11.92 19.55
C LEU A 182 0.18 10.64 18.81
N VAL A 183 1.24 9.97 19.28
CA VAL A 183 1.70 8.70 18.69
C VAL A 183 0.63 7.62 18.83
N SER A 184 -0.09 7.57 19.96
CA SER A 184 -1.21 6.65 20.17
C SER A 184 -2.38 6.94 19.23
N ASP A 185 -2.73 8.22 19.06
CA ASP A 185 -3.79 8.65 18.14
C ASP A 185 -3.44 8.33 16.68
N ILE A 186 -2.20 8.55 16.25
CA ILE A 186 -1.73 8.17 14.91
C ILE A 186 -1.87 6.66 14.71
N LYS A 187 -1.45 5.83 15.66
CA LYS A 187 -1.59 4.36 15.58
C LYS A 187 -3.06 3.94 15.49
N LYS A 188 -3.93 4.57 16.27
CA LYS A 188 -5.36 4.30 16.27
C LYS A 188 -5.98 4.66 14.91
N VAL A 189 -5.76 5.87 14.41
CA VAL A 189 -6.25 6.33 13.10
C VAL A 189 -5.73 5.43 11.99
N SER A 190 -4.43 5.09 12.00
CA SER A 190 -3.84 4.19 11.01
C SER A 190 -4.52 2.82 10.98
N LYS A 191 -4.83 2.26 12.15
CA LYS A 191 -5.56 1.00 12.27
C LYS A 191 -7.02 1.12 11.81
N ASP A 192 -7.73 2.14 12.27
CA ASP A 192 -9.15 2.35 11.98
C ASP A 192 -9.39 2.59 10.48
N MET A 193 -8.49 3.36 9.85
CA MET A 193 -8.51 3.64 8.41
C MET A 193 -7.82 2.55 7.58
N ASN A 194 -7.29 1.49 8.20
CA ASN A 194 -6.56 0.41 7.51
C ASN A 194 -5.41 0.93 6.63
N LEU A 195 -4.63 1.89 7.13
CA LEU A 195 -3.52 2.46 6.38
C LEU A 195 -2.35 1.46 6.32
N ASN A 196 -1.81 1.26 5.11
CA ASN A 196 -0.50 0.65 4.96
C ASN A 196 0.61 1.66 5.29
N ASP A 197 1.88 1.28 5.18
CA ASP A 197 3.00 2.15 5.55
C ASP A 197 3.05 3.45 4.74
N TRP A 198 2.62 3.42 3.46
CA TRP A 198 2.51 4.64 2.66
C TRP A 198 1.41 5.58 3.17
N GLY A 199 0.27 5.04 3.55
CA GLY A 199 -0.80 5.83 4.18
C GLY A 199 -0.38 6.45 5.52
N VAL A 200 0.36 5.69 6.35
CA VAL A 200 0.97 6.21 7.60
C VAL A 200 1.99 7.31 7.30
N TYR A 201 2.82 7.12 6.27
CA TYR A 201 3.78 8.12 5.81
C TYR A 201 3.08 9.45 5.48
N LEU A 202 2.06 9.42 4.65
CA LEU A 202 1.30 10.61 4.26
C LEU A 202 0.59 11.27 5.45
N LEU A 203 0.03 10.47 6.36
CA LEU A 203 -0.62 10.97 7.57
C LEU A 203 0.36 11.72 8.47
N VAL A 204 1.54 11.16 8.71
CA VAL A 204 2.58 11.79 9.54
C VAL A 204 3.08 13.08 8.90
N LEU A 205 3.34 13.08 7.58
CA LEU A 205 3.73 14.30 6.87
C LEU A 205 2.64 15.37 6.96
N LYS A 206 1.37 14.99 6.78
CA LYS A 206 0.25 15.93 6.85
C LYS A 206 0.15 16.56 8.23
N ILE A 207 0.23 15.77 9.31
CA ILE A 207 0.26 16.27 10.69
C ILE A 207 1.41 17.25 10.89
N SER A 208 2.61 16.88 10.45
CA SER A 208 3.81 17.70 10.63
C SER A 208 3.73 19.03 9.88
N ASN A 209 3.21 19.03 8.65
CA ASN A 209 3.02 20.22 7.82
C ASN A 209 1.92 21.16 8.35
N GLU A 210 0.91 20.63 9.05
CA GLU A 210 -0.09 21.46 9.71
C GLU A 210 0.46 22.17 10.95
N ILE A 211 1.41 21.53 11.64
CA ILE A 211 2.04 22.10 12.84
C ILE A 211 3.14 23.10 12.47
N PHE A 212 4.01 22.70 11.56
CA PHE A 212 5.19 23.47 11.16
C PHE A 212 5.08 23.96 9.71
N LYS A 213 5.09 25.28 9.52
CA LYS A 213 5.06 25.87 8.16
C LYS A 213 6.44 25.88 7.51
N ASN A 214 7.50 25.78 8.30
CA ASN A 214 8.86 25.60 7.80
C ASN A 214 9.07 24.13 7.41
N GLU A 215 9.56 23.87 6.18
CA GLU A 215 9.75 22.51 5.65
C GLU A 215 10.73 21.69 6.47
N ASP A 216 11.85 22.29 6.91
CA ASP A 216 12.86 21.59 7.68
C ASP A 216 12.33 21.19 9.09
N ASN A 217 11.59 22.08 9.76
CA ASN A 217 10.92 21.77 11.01
C ASN A 217 9.88 20.65 10.85
N SER A 218 9.11 20.69 9.78
CA SER A 218 8.14 19.65 9.44
C SER A 218 8.81 18.29 9.22
N LYS A 219 9.92 18.24 8.48
CA LYS A 219 10.72 17.03 8.27
C LYS A 219 11.32 16.49 9.57
N LEU A 220 11.82 17.35 10.44
CA LEU A 220 12.34 16.97 11.75
C LEU A 220 11.25 16.38 12.64
N PHE A 221 10.07 16.96 12.64
CA PHE A 221 8.97 16.42 13.41
C PHE A 221 8.43 15.10 12.82
N SER A 222 8.38 14.99 11.51
CA SER A 222 8.06 13.72 10.83
C SER A 222 9.04 12.62 11.20
N TRP A 223 10.34 12.89 11.14
CA TRP A 223 11.39 11.97 11.58
C TRP A 223 11.22 11.55 13.04
N PHE A 224 10.93 12.49 13.95
CA PHE A 224 10.66 12.19 15.34
C PHE A 224 9.48 11.23 15.48
N LEU A 225 8.35 11.52 14.84
CA LEU A 225 7.14 10.69 14.90
C LEU A 225 7.37 9.31 14.28
N PHE A 226 8.04 9.20 13.13
CA PHE A 226 8.34 7.91 12.51
C PHE A 226 9.19 7.02 13.42
N ASN A 227 10.21 7.57 14.06
CA ASN A 227 11.01 6.83 15.03
C ASN A 227 10.16 6.34 16.22
N LYS A 228 9.23 7.17 16.74
CA LYS A 228 8.31 6.77 17.82
C LYS A 228 7.27 5.74 17.36
N LEU A 229 6.96 5.70 16.08
CA LEU A 229 6.11 4.67 15.46
C LEU A 229 6.88 3.36 15.15
N GLY A 230 8.20 3.36 15.32
CA GLY A 230 9.07 2.18 15.14
C GLY A 230 9.72 2.07 13.77
N TYR A 231 9.54 3.04 12.86
CA TYR A 231 10.18 3.04 11.55
C TYR A 231 11.65 3.43 11.64
N ALA A 232 12.50 2.76 10.88
CA ALA A 232 13.91 3.13 10.74
C ALA A 232 14.02 4.32 9.77
N VAL A 233 14.04 5.52 10.35
CA VAL A 233 14.10 6.78 9.61
C VAL A 233 15.24 7.62 10.15
N LYS A 234 15.99 8.24 9.26
CA LYS A 234 17.12 9.10 9.60
C LYS A 234 16.91 10.51 9.08
N ILE A 235 17.63 11.44 9.70
CA ILE A 235 17.80 12.78 9.19
C ILE A 235 19.20 12.90 8.60
N ALA A 236 19.29 13.61 7.50
CA ALA A 236 20.54 14.03 6.92
C ALA A 236 20.50 15.54 6.62
N LEU A 237 21.66 16.14 6.50
CA LEU A 237 21.84 17.54 6.12
C LEU A 237 22.45 17.63 4.71
N ALA A 238 21.85 18.42 3.85
CA ALA A 238 22.40 18.85 2.58
C ALA A 238 22.20 20.36 2.42
N ASN A 239 23.29 21.11 2.25
CA ASN A 239 23.23 22.57 2.07
C ASN A 239 22.40 23.29 3.16
N LYS A 240 22.54 22.87 4.42
CA LYS A 240 21.80 23.37 5.59
C LYS A 240 20.30 23.04 5.61
N HIS A 241 19.81 22.21 4.68
CA HIS A 241 18.45 21.73 4.66
C HIS A 241 18.36 20.30 5.16
N VAL A 242 17.23 19.97 5.77
CA VAL A 242 16.90 18.66 6.31
C VAL A 242 16.43 17.74 5.19
N ILE A 243 17.04 16.56 5.10
CA ILE A 243 16.62 15.48 4.20
C ILE A 243 16.12 14.31 5.05
N LEU A 244 14.91 13.86 4.76
CA LEU A 244 14.28 12.74 5.45
C LEU A 244 14.59 11.44 4.70
N LEU A 245 15.24 10.48 5.37
CA LEU A 245 15.73 9.23 4.81
C LEU A 245 14.99 8.04 5.41
N HIS A 246 14.26 7.29 4.59
CA HIS A 246 13.50 6.10 5.00
C HIS A 246 14.23 4.82 4.60
N TYR A 247 14.43 3.92 5.55
CA TYR A 247 14.90 2.57 5.26
C TYR A 247 13.83 1.78 4.51
N SER A 248 14.22 1.18 3.39
CA SER A 248 13.40 0.18 2.69
C SER A 248 14.22 -1.05 2.38
N GLN A 249 13.61 -2.23 2.48
CA GLN A 249 14.19 -3.50 2.05
C GLN A 249 14.04 -3.73 0.54
N LYS A 250 13.10 -3.03 -0.08
CA LYS A 250 12.84 -3.06 -1.51
C LYS A 250 13.33 -1.78 -2.18
N ILE A 251 13.59 -1.88 -3.46
CA ILE A 251 13.99 -0.73 -4.27
C ILE A 251 12.81 0.24 -4.37
N ILE A 252 13.09 1.52 -4.11
CA ILE A 252 12.21 2.62 -4.51
C ILE A 252 12.88 3.25 -5.73
N TYR A 253 12.28 3.01 -6.89
CA TYR A 253 12.87 3.39 -8.18
C TYR A 253 12.88 4.92 -8.36
N ASP A 254 13.75 5.40 -9.21
CA ASP A 254 13.93 6.83 -9.54
C ASP A 254 14.07 7.74 -8.31
N THR A 255 14.49 7.16 -7.18
CA THR A 255 14.63 7.85 -5.90
C THR A 255 16.07 7.79 -5.41
N PRO A 256 16.68 8.94 -5.04
CA PRO A 256 18.02 8.96 -4.46
C PRO A 256 18.09 8.11 -3.19
N SER A 257 19.11 7.27 -3.08
CA SER A 257 19.33 6.43 -1.91
C SER A 257 20.76 6.56 -1.38
N TYR A 258 20.94 6.22 -0.12
CA TYR A 258 22.20 6.31 0.61
C TYR A 258 22.41 5.03 1.41
N ILE A 259 23.61 4.48 1.39
CA ILE A 259 23.97 3.31 2.20
C ILE A 259 24.50 3.80 3.54
N LEU A 260 23.72 3.63 4.60
CA LEU A 260 24.10 3.97 5.97
C LEU A 260 24.22 2.69 6.80
N GLY A 261 25.45 2.29 7.08
CA GLY A 261 25.75 0.96 7.62
C GLY A 261 25.49 -0.12 6.57
N SER A 262 24.60 -1.08 6.87
CA SER A 262 24.21 -2.16 5.96
C SER A 262 22.81 -1.96 5.33
N LYS A 263 22.22 -0.76 5.46
CA LYS A 263 20.86 -0.49 5.04
C LYS A 263 20.81 0.60 3.96
N SER A 264 19.90 0.45 3.00
CA SER A 264 19.60 1.47 1.98
C SER A 264 18.49 2.39 2.47
N TYR A 265 18.76 3.68 2.54
CA TYR A 265 17.84 4.73 2.95
C TYR A 265 17.49 5.62 1.75
N TYR A 266 16.22 5.82 1.51
CA TYR A 266 15.68 6.55 0.35
C TYR A 266 15.14 7.93 0.76
N ALA A 267 15.47 8.95 -0.05
CA ALA A 267 14.98 10.33 0.13
C ALA A 267 13.63 10.50 -0.59
N VAL A 268 12.58 9.83 -0.11
CA VAL A 268 11.28 9.72 -0.80
C VAL A 268 10.59 11.07 -0.99
N SER A 269 10.66 11.98 -0.02
CA SER A 269 10.11 13.34 -0.12
C SER A 269 10.92 14.29 -1.00
N ASP A 270 12.14 13.91 -1.34
CA ASP A 270 13.10 14.73 -2.09
C ASP A 270 13.54 14.04 -3.40
N TYR A 271 12.75 13.12 -3.94
CA TYR A 271 13.09 12.31 -5.12
C TYR A 271 13.46 13.14 -6.36
N ALA A 272 12.84 14.30 -6.53
CA ALA A 272 13.14 15.21 -7.66
C ALA A 272 14.37 16.10 -7.43
N LYS A 273 14.99 16.05 -6.24
CA LYS A 273 16.16 16.88 -5.91
C LYS A 273 17.45 16.13 -6.21
N ASN A 274 18.36 16.74 -6.96
CA ASN A 274 19.68 16.17 -7.24
C ASN A 274 20.62 16.36 -6.03
N ILE A 275 20.45 15.58 -4.98
CA ILE A 275 21.24 15.62 -3.76
C ILE A 275 22.30 14.53 -3.81
N ARG A 276 23.52 14.89 -4.24
CA ARG A 276 24.61 13.92 -4.40
C ARG A 276 25.32 13.51 -3.11
N ARG A 277 25.31 14.38 -2.10
CA ARG A 277 26.02 14.17 -0.83
C ARG A 277 25.24 14.72 0.34
N VAL A 278 25.16 13.93 1.40
CA VAL A 278 24.51 14.30 2.66
C VAL A 278 25.43 14.01 3.84
N PHE A 279 25.22 14.72 4.95
CA PHE A 279 25.82 14.42 6.25
C PHE A 279 24.78 13.79 7.16
N SER A 280 25.08 12.63 7.74
CA SER A 280 24.17 11.89 8.60
C SER A 280 24.92 10.97 9.58
N TYR A 281 24.18 10.16 10.30
CA TYR A 281 24.65 9.21 11.30
C TYR A 281 24.23 7.76 10.95
N VAL A 282 24.90 6.77 11.55
CA VAL A 282 24.69 5.34 11.20
C VAL A 282 23.66 4.66 12.10
N LYS A 283 23.69 4.88 13.42
CA LYS A 283 22.79 4.17 14.36
C LYS A 283 21.33 4.59 14.19
N ASP A 284 20.43 3.63 14.32
CA ASP A 284 19.00 3.90 14.36
C ASP A 284 18.57 4.35 15.77
N TYR A 285 17.40 5.00 15.87
CA TYR A 285 16.76 5.26 17.15
C TYR A 285 16.46 3.92 17.86
N PRO A 286 16.74 3.79 19.19
CA PRO A 286 16.53 2.53 19.89
C PRO A 286 15.08 2.02 19.79
N GLY A 287 14.90 0.87 19.12
CA GLY A 287 13.59 0.25 18.87
C GLY A 287 12.89 0.68 17.57
N SER A 288 13.53 1.49 16.73
CA SER A 288 13.06 1.75 15.37
C SER A 288 13.84 0.91 14.38
N SER A 289 13.20 -0.11 13.84
CA SER A 289 13.82 -1.05 12.88
C SER A 289 12.93 -1.35 11.69
N LYS A 290 11.67 -0.93 11.74
CA LYS A 290 10.67 -1.21 10.72
C LYS A 290 11.05 -0.52 9.40
N PRO A 291 11.16 -1.25 8.28
CA PRO A 291 11.32 -0.64 6.97
C PRO A 291 10.03 0.05 6.52
N LEU A 292 10.12 0.96 5.58
CA LEU A 292 8.98 1.44 4.81
C LEU A 292 8.61 0.37 3.78
N ASP A 293 7.46 -0.25 3.94
CA ASP A 293 6.90 -1.24 3.02
C ASP A 293 5.78 -0.60 2.17
N LEU A 294 5.96 -0.61 0.86
CA LEU A 294 5.03 0.01 -0.08
C LEU A 294 3.95 -0.96 -0.59
N LEU A 295 3.94 -2.22 -0.12
CA LEU A 295 2.90 -3.18 -0.51
C LEU A 295 1.51 -2.71 -0.09
N LEU A 296 0.56 -2.86 -0.99
CA LEU A 296 -0.85 -2.49 -0.78
C LEU A 296 -1.71 -3.77 -0.80
N HIS A 297 -1.64 -4.56 0.28
CA HIS A 297 -2.40 -5.81 0.38
C HIS A 297 -3.90 -5.59 0.62
N THR A 298 -4.25 -4.49 1.26
CA THR A 298 -5.64 -4.10 1.56
C THR A 298 -5.78 -2.60 1.34
N LEU A 299 -6.95 -2.19 0.85
CA LEU A 299 -7.19 -0.78 0.57
C LEU A 299 -7.47 0.01 1.85
N PRO A 300 -7.00 1.26 1.94
CA PRO A 300 -7.40 2.17 2.99
C PRO A 300 -8.90 2.45 2.98
N LYS A 301 -9.49 2.64 4.17
CA LYS A 301 -10.90 2.98 4.35
C LYS A 301 -11.07 4.51 4.35
N PHE A 302 -10.97 5.11 3.17
CA PHE A 302 -11.26 6.53 2.99
C PHE A 302 -12.75 6.78 2.86
N LYS A 303 -13.19 8.02 3.16
CA LYS A 303 -14.57 8.43 2.91
C LYS A 303 -14.86 8.30 1.42
N PRO A 304 -15.96 7.64 1.01
CA PRO A 304 -16.28 7.51 -0.40
C PRO A 304 -16.57 8.86 -1.07
N ASP A 305 -15.88 9.18 -2.16
CA ASP A 305 -16.25 10.19 -3.17
C ASP A 305 -16.49 9.42 -4.46
N ILE A 306 -17.70 8.90 -4.61
CA ILE A 306 -18.07 7.98 -5.68
C ILE A 306 -18.37 8.76 -6.95
N ARG A 307 -17.67 8.42 -8.02
CA ARG A 307 -17.83 8.99 -9.36
C ARG A 307 -17.91 7.88 -10.39
N ASN A 308 -18.33 8.23 -11.60
CA ASN A 308 -18.39 7.30 -12.73
C ASN A 308 -17.82 7.92 -14.00
N LYS A 309 -17.44 7.05 -14.92
CA LYS A 309 -17.14 7.34 -16.32
C LYS A 309 -17.44 6.12 -17.18
N ASP A 310 -17.61 6.33 -18.46
CA ASP A 310 -17.75 5.24 -19.41
C ASP A 310 -16.43 4.98 -20.15
N LEU A 311 -16.04 3.70 -20.22
CA LEU A 311 -15.02 3.21 -21.12
C LEU A 311 -15.71 2.68 -22.38
N SER A 312 -15.26 3.14 -23.54
CA SER A 312 -15.75 2.64 -24.83
C SER A 312 -14.64 1.96 -25.64
N PHE A 313 -14.97 0.88 -26.30
CA PHE A 313 -14.07 0.20 -27.23
C PHE A 313 -14.84 -0.55 -28.31
N THR A 314 -14.18 -0.79 -29.44
CA THR A 314 -14.75 -1.55 -30.55
C THR A 314 -14.02 -2.87 -30.72
N GLN A 315 -14.76 -3.97 -30.76
CA GLN A 315 -14.20 -5.30 -30.99
C GLN A 315 -15.13 -6.12 -31.90
N SER A 316 -14.58 -6.71 -32.97
CA SER A 316 -15.34 -7.48 -33.96
C SER A 316 -16.56 -6.71 -34.49
N ASP A 317 -16.33 -5.45 -34.89
CA ASP A 317 -17.33 -4.51 -35.44
C ASP A 317 -18.52 -4.18 -34.52
N LYS A 318 -18.36 -4.48 -33.22
CA LYS A 318 -19.32 -4.11 -32.16
C LYS A 318 -18.73 -3.09 -31.22
N ASN A 319 -19.51 -2.07 -30.92
CA ASN A 319 -19.18 -1.08 -29.96
C ASN A 319 -19.66 -1.55 -28.56
N TYR A 320 -18.79 -1.41 -27.58
CA TYR A 320 -19.06 -1.74 -26.19
C TYR A 320 -18.87 -0.49 -25.33
N ILE A 321 -19.74 -0.32 -24.37
CA ILE A 321 -19.64 0.72 -23.32
C ILE A 321 -19.62 -0.02 -21.99
N LEU A 322 -18.64 0.33 -21.16
CA LEU A 322 -18.41 -0.28 -19.86
C LEU A 322 -18.43 0.84 -18.80
N PRO A 323 -19.44 0.90 -17.93
CA PRO A 323 -19.45 1.88 -16.85
C PRO A 323 -18.39 1.51 -15.82
N VAL A 324 -17.58 2.48 -15.45
CA VAL A 324 -16.57 2.40 -14.39
C VAL A 324 -17.00 3.30 -13.24
N ILE A 325 -17.23 2.69 -12.09
CA ILE A 325 -17.50 3.41 -10.83
C ILE A 325 -16.23 3.40 -9.99
N TYR A 326 -15.86 4.53 -9.43
CA TYR A 326 -14.62 4.65 -8.66
C TYR A 326 -14.74 5.60 -7.48
N ASN A 327 -13.90 5.38 -6.47
CA ASN A 327 -13.74 6.28 -5.33
C ASN A 327 -12.59 7.26 -5.61
N LYS A 328 -12.90 8.56 -5.77
CA LYS A 328 -11.90 9.59 -6.10
C LYS A 328 -10.85 9.76 -5.00
N ASN A 329 -11.24 9.67 -3.72
CA ASN A 329 -10.29 9.76 -2.61
C ASN A 329 -9.25 8.64 -2.62
N LEU A 330 -9.65 7.43 -3.04
CA LEU A 330 -8.72 6.31 -3.19
C LEU A 330 -7.78 6.51 -4.38
N LEU A 331 -8.29 7.03 -5.51
CA LEU A 331 -7.44 7.38 -6.66
C LEU A 331 -6.42 8.48 -6.29
N ASP A 332 -6.84 9.51 -5.56
CA ASP A 332 -5.93 10.57 -5.11
C ASP A 332 -4.82 10.04 -4.20
N PHE A 333 -5.13 9.07 -3.36
CA PHE A 333 -4.12 8.37 -2.56
C PHE A 333 -3.17 7.56 -3.44
N MET A 334 -3.69 6.77 -4.38
CA MET A 334 -2.88 5.96 -5.29
C MET A 334 -1.95 6.82 -6.16
N ALA A 335 -2.43 7.99 -6.59
CA ALA A 335 -1.63 8.93 -7.38
C ALA A 335 -0.37 9.45 -6.66
N THR A 336 -0.33 9.36 -5.32
CA THR A 336 0.83 9.78 -4.52
C THR A 336 1.93 8.73 -4.40
N TYR A 337 1.71 7.50 -4.86
CA TYR A 337 2.69 6.42 -4.68
C TYR A 337 4.01 6.72 -5.38
N PRO A 338 5.13 6.41 -4.71
CA PRO A 338 6.44 6.38 -5.37
C PRO A 338 6.54 5.16 -6.28
N GLN A 339 7.54 5.14 -7.15
CA GLN A 339 7.84 3.98 -7.97
C GLN A 339 8.38 2.84 -7.09
N ALA A 340 7.65 1.74 -7.03
CA ALA A 340 7.94 0.57 -6.20
C ALA A 340 8.08 -0.69 -7.07
N ASP A 341 8.46 -1.81 -6.46
CA ASP A 341 8.48 -3.09 -7.17
C ASP A 341 7.11 -3.41 -7.78
N TYR A 342 7.11 -4.00 -8.96
CA TYR A 342 5.87 -4.33 -9.70
C TYR A 342 4.88 -5.19 -8.91
N ASP A 343 5.36 -6.00 -7.95
CA ASP A 343 4.49 -6.80 -7.10
C ASP A 343 3.55 -5.92 -6.24
N THR A 344 3.93 -4.68 -5.93
CA THR A 344 3.05 -3.70 -5.28
C THR A 344 1.82 -3.38 -6.12
N PHE A 345 2.00 -3.16 -7.41
CA PHE A 345 0.92 -2.74 -8.31
C PHE A 345 0.10 -3.94 -8.82
N PHE A 346 0.76 -5.04 -9.19
CA PHE A 346 0.08 -6.25 -9.66
C PHE A 346 -0.78 -6.92 -8.59
N ASN A 347 -0.41 -6.80 -7.31
CA ASN A 347 -1.09 -7.45 -6.19
C ASN A 347 -1.98 -6.51 -5.36
N ALA A 348 -2.06 -5.23 -5.70
CA ALA A 348 -3.00 -4.32 -5.05
C ALA A 348 -4.45 -4.69 -5.44
N PRO A 349 -5.38 -4.81 -4.48
CA PRO A 349 -6.75 -5.18 -4.80
C PRO A 349 -7.49 -4.06 -5.54
N LEU A 350 -8.43 -4.42 -6.40
CA LEU A 350 -9.43 -3.48 -6.90
C LEU A 350 -10.42 -3.13 -5.78
N ASP A 351 -10.86 -1.89 -5.74
CA ASP A 351 -11.96 -1.46 -4.89
C ASP A 351 -13.24 -2.26 -5.19
N GLU A 352 -13.95 -2.67 -4.16
CA GLU A 352 -15.10 -3.56 -4.29
C GLU A 352 -16.22 -2.96 -5.15
N ILE A 353 -16.45 -1.65 -5.03
CA ILE A 353 -17.46 -0.94 -5.84
C ILE A 353 -17.07 -0.97 -7.31
N THR A 354 -15.80 -0.65 -7.61
CA THR A 354 -15.24 -0.68 -8.96
C THR A 354 -15.30 -2.09 -9.54
N TYR A 355 -14.89 -3.09 -8.77
CA TYR A 355 -14.88 -4.48 -9.21
C TYR A 355 -16.28 -5.01 -9.49
N SER A 356 -17.25 -4.78 -8.60
CA SER A 356 -18.60 -5.29 -8.74
C SER A 356 -19.31 -4.71 -9.96
N ALA A 357 -19.15 -3.41 -10.23
CA ALA A 357 -19.70 -2.77 -11.43
C ALA A 357 -19.10 -3.36 -12.73
N LEU A 358 -17.77 -3.48 -12.77
CA LEU A 358 -17.06 -4.06 -13.92
C LEU A 358 -17.44 -5.53 -14.14
N ALA A 359 -17.41 -6.35 -13.08
CA ALA A 359 -17.69 -7.77 -13.17
C ALA A 359 -19.13 -8.04 -13.67
N SER A 360 -20.11 -7.25 -13.25
CA SER A 360 -21.50 -7.35 -13.70
C SER A 360 -21.61 -7.08 -15.21
N SER A 361 -21.07 -5.95 -15.67
CA SER A 361 -21.11 -5.59 -17.10
C SER A 361 -20.33 -6.58 -17.97
N ILE A 362 -19.14 -6.99 -17.53
CA ILE A 362 -18.31 -7.95 -18.27
C ILE A 362 -19.00 -9.32 -18.33
N LYS A 363 -19.68 -9.76 -17.27
CA LYS A 363 -20.43 -11.03 -17.25
C LYS A 363 -21.49 -11.08 -18.35
N GLU A 364 -22.23 -10.01 -18.55
CA GLU A 364 -23.22 -9.92 -19.63
C GLU A 364 -22.58 -10.05 -21.02
N MET A 365 -21.39 -9.50 -21.19
CA MET A 365 -20.68 -9.48 -22.47
C MET A 365 -20.01 -10.81 -22.83
N ILE A 366 -19.54 -11.58 -21.83
CA ILE A 366 -18.77 -12.81 -22.06
C ILE A 366 -19.41 -14.08 -21.50
N GLY A 367 -20.55 -13.99 -20.83
CA GLY A 367 -21.26 -15.16 -20.32
C GLY A 367 -21.59 -16.18 -21.42
N GLY A 368 -21.32 -17.47 -21.17
CA GLY A 368 -21.54 -18.56 -22.13
C GLY A 368 -20.53 -18.65 -23.28
N LYS A 369 -19.59 -17.70 -23.43
CA LYS A 369 -18.48 -17.80 -24.39
C LYS A 369 -17.48 -18.88 -23.96
N LYS A 370 -16.73 -19.43 -24.91
CA LYS A 370 -15.60 -20.33 -24.60
C LYS A 370 -14.44 -19.54 -23.96
N ALA A 371 -13.62 -20.24 -23.17
CA ALA A 371 -12.54 -19.62 -22.41
C ALA A 371 -11.63 -18.73 -23.27
N SER A 372 -11.21 -19.20 -24.46
CA SER A 372 -10.35 -18.39 -25.33
C SER A 372 -11.03 -17.14 -25.88
N GLU A 373 -12.35 -17.17 -26.12
CA GLU A 373 -13.11 -15.99 -26.54
C GLU A 373 -13.25 -14.99 -25.42
N ALA A 374 -13.51 -15.45 -24.19
CA ALA A 374 -13.60 -14.60 -23.01
C ALA A 374 -12.25 -13.92 -22.69
N ILE A 375 -11.15 -14.68 -22.76
CA ILE A 375 -9.79 -14.13 -22.60
C ILE A 375 -9.51 -13.07 -23.66
N ASN A 376 -9.79 -13.37 -24.94
CA ASN A 376 -9.58 -12.43 -26.05
C ASN A 376 -10.50 -11.19 -25.95
N PHE A 377 -11.69 -11.34 -25.38
CA PHE A 377 -12.57 -10.21 -25.12
C PHE A 377 -11.93 -9.26 -24.08
N LEU A 378 -11.48 -9.79 -22.95
CA LEU A 378 -10.80 -8.99 -21.91
C LEU A 378 -9.49 -8.39 -22.43
N LEU A 379 -8.75 -9.12 -23.26
CA LEU A 379 -7.54 -8.63 -23.91
C LEU A 379 -7.86 -7.44 -24.82
N GLY A 380 -8.87 -7.58 -25.69
CA GLY A 380 -9.33 -6.52 -26.59
C GLY A 380 -9.90 -5.30 -25.85
N LEU A 381 -10.57 -5.51 -24.70
CA LEU A 381 -11.01 -4.43 -23.84
C LEU A 381 -9.82 -3.57 -23.42
N VAL A 382 -8.77 -4.18 -22.83
CA VAL A 382 -7.60 -3.44 -22.38
C VAL A 382 -6.80 -2.83 -23.51
N GLN A 383 -6.64 -3.55 -24.63
CA GLN A 383 -5.91 -3.08 -25.82
C GLN A 383 -6.53 -1.83 -26.44
N LYS A 384 -7.86 -1.67 -26.40
CA LYS A 384 -8.61 -0.72 -27.23
C LYS A 384 -9.32 0.38 -26.47
N SER A 385 -9.51 0.24 -25.14
CA SER A 385 -10.16 1.28 -24.32
C SER A 385 -9.25 2.48 -24.04
N PHE A 386 -7.93 2.31 -24.15
CA PHE A 386 -6.96 3.33 -23.77
C PHE A 386 -6.04 3.69 -24.95
N LYS A 387 -5.72 4.97 -25.10
CA LYS A 387 -4.64 5.39 -25.99
C LYS A 387 -3.31 4.97 -25.40
N TYR A 388 -2.40 4.47 -26.25
CA TYR A 388 -1.03 4.21 -25.81
C TYR A 388 -0.27 5.53 -25.69
N GLU A 389 0.25 5.84 -24.52
CA GLU A 389 1.10 7.00 -24.24
C GLU A 389 2.13 6.63 -23.18
N GLN A 390 3.38 7.05 -23.36
CA GLN A 390 4.42 6.90 -22.36
C GLN A 390 4.21 7.86 -21.20
N ASP A 391 4.64 7.49 -20.00
CA ASP A 391 4.47 8.23 -18.77
C ASP A 391 5.12 9.61 -18.79
N ASP A 392 6.28 9.76 -19.39
CA ASP A 392 6.95 11.06 -19.53
C ASP A 392 6.07 12.12 -20.19
N LYS A 393 5.27 11.71 -21.19
CA LYS A 393 4.32 12.61 -21.87
C LYS A 393 3.04 12.82 -21.07
N GLN A 394 2.60 11.82 -20.31
CA GLN A 394 1.36 11.90 -19.56
C GLN A 394 1.55 12.56 -18.19
N PHE A 395 2.62 12.24 -17.48
CA PHE A 395 2.87 12.63 -16.09
C PHE A 395 4.15 13.44 -15.89
N GLY A 396 4.99 13.60 -16.93
CA GLY A 396 6.30 14.25 -16.81
C GLY A 396 7.34 13.43 -16.03
N ARG A 397 7.04 12.17 -15.73
CA ARG A 397 7.90 11.22 -15.04
C ARG A 397 7.41 9.80 -15.26
N GLU A 398 8.23 8.81 -15.03
CA GLU A 398 7.82 7.41 -14.95
C GLU A 398 6.79 7.22 -13.81
N LYS A 399 5.68 6.53 -14.07
CA LYS A 399 4.60 6.31 -13.11
C LYS A 399 3.80 5.04 -13.43
N VAL A 400 4.12 3.96 -12.75
CA VAL A 400 3.28 2.75 -12.79
C VAL A 400 1.92 3.04 -12.14
N MET A 401 0.84 2.76 -12.85
CA MET A 401 -0.51 2.95 -12.35
C MET A 401 -1.07 1.67 -11.71
N PHE A 402 -1.82 1.83 -10.63
CA PHE A 402 -2.70 0.77 -10.15
C PHE A 402 -3.83 0.51 -11.16
N ALA A 403 -4.40 -0.69 -11.14
CA ALA A 403 -5.49 -1.05 -12.08
C ALA A 403 -6.66 -0.06 -12.07
N GLN A 404 -6.98 0.51 -10.90
CA GLN A 404 -8.01 1.55 -10.76
C GLN A 404 -7.62 2.87 -11.42
N GLU A 405 -6.36 3.26 -11.37
CA GLU A 405 -5.87 4.46 -12.06
C GLU A 405 -5.92 4.25 -13.57
N THR A 406 -5.53 3.06 -14.07
CA THR A 406 -5.65 2.74 -15.50
C THR A 406 -7.10 2.83 -15.98
N LEU A 407 -8.06 2.37 -15.19
CA LEU A 407 -9.50 2.52 -15.51
C LEU A 407 -9.96 3.99 -15.51
N PHE A 408 -9.32 4.85 -14.72
CA PHE A 408 -9.65 6.27 -14.60
C PHE A 408 -9.05 7.11 -15.75
N PHE A 409 -7.79 6.88 -16.12
CA PHE A 409 -7.13 7.64 -17.18
C PHE A 409 -7.54 7.16 -18.56
N ASP A 410 -7.46 8.03 -19.57
CA ASP A 410 -7.77 7.69 -20.98
C ASP A 410 -6.54 7.18 -21.73
N ARG A 411 -5.38 7.19 -21.08
CA ARG A 411 -4.08 6.79 -21.62
C ARG A 411 -3.39 5.85 -20.66
N SER A 412 -2.61 4.95 -21.21
CA SER A 412 -1.83 3.99 -20.45
C SER A 412 -0.71 3.42 -21.31
N ASP A 413 0.32 2.92 -20.69
CA ASP A 413 1.37 2.20 -21.39
C ASP A 413 1.39 0.69 -21.08
N CYS A 414 2.54 0.02 -21.22
CA CYS A 414 2.57 -1.44 -21.21
C CYS A 414 2.31 -2.07 -19.84
N GLU A 415 2.92 -1.55 -18.77
CA GLU A 415 2.75 -2.11 -17.43
C GLU A 415 1.37 -1.85 -16.85
N ASP A 416 0.82 -0.67 -17.08
CA ASP A 416 -0.53 -0.31 -16.65
C ASP A 416 -1.57 -1.27 -17.21
N ARG A 417 -1.45 -1.54 -18.51
CA ARG A 417 -2.31 -2.51 -19.20
C ARG A 417 -2.10 -3.92 -18.71
N ALA A 418 -0.85 -4.31 -18.43
CA ALA A 418 -0.52 -5.62 -17.89
C ALA A 418 -1.11 -5.80 -16.49
N ILE A 419 -1.03 -4.77 -15.63
CA ILE A 419 -1.60 -4.76 -14.28
C ILE A 419 -3.13 -4.89 -14.35
N LEU A 420 -3.80 -4.02 -15.13
CA LEU A 420 -5.26 -4.07 -15.27
C LEU A 420 -5.73 -5.41 -15.83
N PHE A 421 -5.12 -5.90 -16.91
CA PHE A 421 -5.49 -7.18 -17.52
C PHE A 421 -5.31 -8.34 -16.53
N SER A 422 -4.23 -8.33 -15.74
CA SER A 422 -3.99 -9.35 -14.74
C SER A 422 -5.08 -9.39 -13.67
N GLN A 423 -5.55 -8.23 -13.20
CA GLN A 423 -6.66 -8.11 -12.27
C GLN A 423 -7.95 -8.69 -12.88
N LEU A 424 -8.29 -8.31 -14.10
CA LEU A 424 -9.49 -8.79 -14.78
C LEU A 424 -9.45 -10.31 -14.98
N ILE A 425 -8.36 -10.85 -15.48
CA ILE A 425 -8.18 -12.30 -15.71
C ILE A 425 -8.28 -13.09 -14.41
N LYS A 426 -7.59 -12.63 -13.37
CA LYS A 426 -7.56 -13.35 -12.10
C LYS A 426 -8.90 -13.30 -11.38
N LYS A 427 -9.51 -12.11 -11.26
CA LYS A 427 -10.76 -11.94 -10.50
C LYS A 427 -12.00 -12.41 -11.25
N ILE A 428 -12.09 -12.19 -12.55
CA ILE A 428 -13.29 -12.54 -13.34
C ILE A 428 -13.26 -13.98 -13.82
N LEU A 429 -12.10 -14.46 -14.31
CA LEU A 429 -11.98 -15.80 -14.90
C LEU A 429 -11.32 -16.81 -13.96
N GLY A 430 -10.73 -16.40 -12.85
CA GLY A 430 -10.03 -17.28 -11.92
C GLY A 430 -8.75 -17.90 -12.50
N ILE A 431 -8.22 -17.36 -13.59
CA ILE A 431 -7.06 -17.90 -14.29
C ILE A 431 -5.78 -17.35 -13.66
N ASN A 432 -4.81 -18.24 -13.41
CA ASN A 432 -3.50 -17.83 -12.93
C ASN A 432 -2.75 -17.09 -14.03
N VAL A 433 -2.28 -15.89 -13.69
CA VAL A 433 -1.58 -14.97 -14.57
C VAL A 433 -0.26 -14.52 -13.92
N ILE A 434 0.72 -14.23 -14.75
CA ILE A 434 1.99 -13.63 -14.35
C ILE A 434 2.27 -12.40 -15.21
N GLY A 435 2.90 -11.37 -14.61
CA GLY A 435 3.57 -10.32 -15.36
C GLY A 435 4.87 -10.86 -15.97
N VAL A 436 5.21 -10.42 -17.18
CA VAL A 436 6.41 -10.82 -17.93
C VAL A 436 7.18 -9.57 -18.29
N LYS A 437 8.25 -9.29 -17.53
CA LYS A 437 9.08 -8.08 -17.71
C LYS A 437 10.22 -8.32 -18.69
N TYR A 438 10.29 -7.51 -19.72
CA TYR A 438 11.42 -7.33 -20.61
C TYR A 438 12.20 -6.04 -20.28
N LYS A 439 13.27 -5.73 -21.00
CA LYS A 439 14.10 -4.55 -20.77
C LYS A 439 13.32 -3.23 -20.94
N ASP A 440 12.39 -3.20 -21.88
CA ASP A 440 11.64 -2.03 -22.31
C ASP A 440 10.13 -2.30 -22.46
N HIS A 441 9.63 -3.43 -21.95
CA HIS A 441 8.23 -3.81 -22.11
C HIS A 441 7.71 -4.68 -20.97
N MET A 442 6.42 -4.59 -20.71
CA MET A 442 5.69 -5.47 -19.80
C MET A 442 4.56 -6.15 -20.54
N ALA A 443 4.60 -7.47 -20.60
CA ALA A 443 3.49 -8.30 -21.08
C ALA A 443 2.91 -9.14 -19.94
N THR A 444 1.94 -9.99 -20.25
CA THR A 444 1.41 -11.00 -19.32
C THR A 444 1.46 -12.39 -19.93
N ALA A 445 1.33 -13.42 -19.08
CA ALA A 445 1.16 -14.78 -19.54
C ALA A 445 0.23 -15.58 -18.61
N LEU A 446 -0.57 -16.48 -19.19
CA LEU A 446 -1.65 -17.20 -18.53
C LEU A 446 -1.32 -18.69 -18.39
N TYR A 447 -1.63 -19.27 -17.23
CA TYR A 447 -1.53 -20.72 -17.05
C TYR A 447 -2.81 -21.41 -17.57
N ILE A 448 -2.80 -21.76 -18.84
CA ILE A 448 -3.92 -22.36 -19.55
C ILE A 448 -3.44 -23.46 -20.53
N PRO A 449 -4.25 -24.51 -20.80
CA PRO A 449 -3.90 -25.61 -21.71
C PRO A 449 -4.15 -25.22 -23.17
N MET A 450 -3.40 -24.22 -23.67
CA MET A 450 -3.50 -23.74 -25.05
C MET A 450 -2.15 -23.83 -25.77
N GLN A 451 -2.20 -23.83 -27.12
CA GLN A 451 -1.03 -23.65 -27.95
C GLN A 451 -0.81 -22.16 -28.22
N GLY A 452 0.42 -21.77 -28.43
CA GLY A 452 0.83 -20.40 -28.72
C GLY A 452 2.21 -20.08 -28.20
N ASP A 453 2.63 -18.86 -28.42
CA ASP A 453 3.86 -18.33 -27.83
C ASP A 453 3.76 -18.40 -26.31
N SER A 454 4.84 -18.75 -25.66
CA SER A 454 4.81 -19.08 -24.23
C SER A 454 6.14 -18.83 -23.53
N VAL A 455 6.07 -18.66 -22.24
CA VAL A 455 7.24 -18.59 -21.35
C VAL A 455 7.18 -19.71 -20.30
N LYS A 456 8.34 -20.13 -19.82
CA LYS A 456 8.45 -21.06 -18.68
C LYS A 456 8.80 -20.27 -17.43
N ALA A 457 7.95 -20.33 -16.42
CA ALA A 457 8.15 -19.72 -15.13
C ALA A 457 7.62 -20.66 -14.03
N TYR A 458 8.22 -20.66 -12.86
CA TYR A 458 7.80 -21.48 -11.72
C TYR A 458 7.52 -22.96 -12.08
N ASN A 459 8.37 -23.55 -12.93
CA ASN A 459 8.24 -24.92 -13.47
C ASN A 459 6.95 -25.19 -14.26
N LYS A 460 6.27 -24.16 -14.76
CA LYS A 460 5.04 -24.25 -15.55
C LYS A 460 5.19 -23.51 -16.87
N LYS A 461 4.40 -23.91 -17.87
CA LYS A 461 4.28 -23.22 -19.16
C LYS A 461 3.13 -22.25 -19.09
N PHE A 462 3.40 -20.97 -19.32
CA PHE A 462 2.41 -19.90 -19.39
C PHE A 462 2.30 -19.41 -20.84
N ILE A 463 1.08 -19.23 -21.34
CA ILE A 463 0.78 -18.76 -22.69
C ILE A 463 0.75 -17.24 -22.67
N ILE A 464 1.48 -16.59 -23.57
CA ILE A 464 1.54 -15.12 -23.67
C ILE A 464 0.14 -14.55 -23.98
N ALA A 465 -0.20 -13.49 -23.28
CA ALA A 465 -1.35 -12.64 -23.54
C ALA A 465 -0.90 -11.19 -23.32
N ASP A 466 -0.63 -10.47 -24.41
CA ASP A 466 -0.05 -9.14 -24.35
C ASP A 466 -1.13 -8.06 -24.49
N PRO A 467 -1.50 -7.36 -23.41
CA PRO A 467 -2.56 -6.35 -23.44
C PRO A 467 -2.13 -5.04 -24.13
N THR A 468 -0.88 -4.93 -24.50
CA THR A 468 -0.36 -3.78 -25.24
C THR A 468 -0.31 -4.05 -26.75
N TYR A 469 -0.14 -5.31 -27.16
CA TYR A 469 -0.05 -5.69 -28.58
C TYR A 469 -1.45 -5.66 -29.21
N ILE A 470 -1.84 -4.52 -29.77
CA ILE A 470 -3.17 -4.26 -30.31
C ILE A 470 -3.58 -5.33 -31.32
N ASN A 471 -4.81 -5.83 -31.27
CA ASN A 471 -5.39 -6.92 -32.07
C ASN A 471 -4.71 -8.28 -31.88
N ALA A 472 -3.72 -8.44 -31.02
CA ALA A 472 -3.20 -9.76 -30.72
C ALA A 472 -4.19 -10.55 -29.87
N SER A 473 -4.30 -11.83 -30.18
CA SER A 473 -5.04 -12.80 -29.35
C SER A 473 -4.10 -13.50 -28.38
N VAL A 474 -4.64 -14.18 -27.38
CA VAL A 474 -3.87 -15.03 -26.47
C VAL A 474 -3.02 -16.04 -27.26
N GLY A 475 -1.75 -16.21 -26.89
CA GLY A 475 -0.78 -17.03 -27.62
C GLY A 475 -0.02 -16.28 -28.72
N MET A 476 -0.15 -14.96 -28.81
CA MET A 476 0.61 -14.13 -29.77
C MET A 476 1.52 -13.16 -29.00
N SER A 477 2.82 -13.27 -29.24
CA SER A 477 3.83 -12.30 -28.77
C SER A 477 4.07 -11.24 -29.83
N MET A 478 4.43 -10.02 -29.40
CA MET A 478 5.04 -9.07 -30.31
C MET A 478 6.30 -9.68 -30.96
N PRO A 479 6.52 -9.46 -32.27
CA PRO A 479 7.67 -10.04 -32.98
C PRO A 479 9.00 -9.77 -32.28
N LYS A 480 9.19 -8.57 -31.75
CA LYS A 480 10.39 -8.14 -31.02
C LYS A 480 10.70 -9.04 -29.81
N TYR A 481 9.67 -9.49 -29.07
CA TYR A 481 9.85 -10.22 -27.81
C TYR A 481 9.69 -11.73 -27.94
N LYS A 482 9.30 -12.25 -29.11
CA LYS A 482 8.99 -13.66 -29.31
C LYS A 482 10.09 -14.62 -28.92
N PHE A 483 11.36 -14.23 -29.12
CA PHE A 483 12.53 -15.05 -28.82
C PHE A 483 13.44 -14.39 -27.76
N VAL A 484 12.98 -13.32 -27.13
CA VAL A 484 13.73 -12.62 -26.09
C VAL A 484 13.43 -13.24 -24.74
N ARG A 485 14.46 -13.52 -23.95
CA ARG A 485 14.29 -14.00 -22.58
C ARG A 485 13.83 -12.84 -21.71
N PRO A 486 12.71 -12.99 -20.97
CA PRO A 486 12.29 -11.99 -19.98
C PRO A 486 13.33 -11.81 -18.87
N GLN A 487 13.41 -10.59 -18.33
CA GLN A 487 14.26 -10.28 -17.18
C GLN A 487 13.72 -10.87 -15.89
N SER A 488 12.41 -10.78 -15.69
CA SER A 488 11.72 -11.30 -14.51
C SER A 488 10.27 -11.64 -14.77
N TYR A 489 9.68 -12.33 -13.80
CA TYR A 489 8.27 -12.68 -13.77
C TYR A 489 7.65 -12.17 -12.47
N ILE A 490 6.48 -11.55 -12.55
CA ILE A 490 5.73 -11.05 -11.41
C ILE A 490 4.58 -12.01 -11.13
N LEU A 491 4.56 -12.61 -9.95
CA LEU A 491 3.48 -13.50 -9.55
C LEU A 491 2.28 -12.71 -9.05
N VAL A 492 1.12 -12.93 -9.65
CA VAL A 492 -0.14 -12.30 -9.25
C VAL A 492 -0.85 -13.18 -8.24
N LYS A 493 -0.96 -12.69 -6.99
CA LYS A 493 -1.49 -13.39 -5.80
C LYS A 493 -2.79 -12.78 -5.30
N ILE A 494 -3.61 -12.22 -6.16
CA ILE A 494 -4.88 -11.62 -5.76
C ILE A 494 -5.85 -12.75 -5.41
N ASP A 495 -6.42 -12.69 -4.22
CA ASP A 495 -7.44 -13.62 -3.72
C ASP A 495 -8.86 -13.21 -4.14
#